data_cb55b31f501baf65bb41b66d7e39af55
#
_entry.id   cb55b31f501baf65bb41b66d7e39af55
#
_cell.length_a   1.000
_cell.length_b   1.000
_cell.length_c   1.000
_cell.angle_alpha   90.00
_cell.angle_beta   90.00
_cell.angle_gamma   90.00
#
_symmetry.space_group_name_H-M   'P 1'
#
loop_
_entity.id
_entity.type
_entity.pdbx_description
1 polymer ?
#
loop_
_entity_poly.entity_id
_entity_poly.type
_entity_poly.pdbx_seq_one_letter_code
_entity_poly.pdbx_strand_id
1 'polypeptide(L)'
;MHVLAIAALALGSLVGLTACGNSERAGADEARRQAEQEEKARQSAAPAAKKLATPVPGHAHVPCSQLIDPAVFQTALGEKEPLTVKDVTKTEPDAAASCSLVRGGKRPSEAEQKALLKKDGRLGVLPGDELCNVTAFCSTIEDAEHFRARCKERKDRDDESLGSYACVHIVAVGADDVKVFRLLDEDTRCILQIRGGPSNTRNDSIQSCAKAARDAIGPAQIKLDPTAPAAATGSGSAG
;
A
#
# COMPACT_ATOMS: atom_id res chain seq x y z
N MET A 1 -21.96 -33.64 11.42
CA MET A 1 -22.65 -34.74 10.72
C MET A 1 -23.66 -34.13 9.77
N HIS A 2 -23.35 -34.04 8.49
CA HIS A 2 -24.27 -34.08 7.36
C HIS A 2 -23.42 -34.22 6.10
N VAL A 3 -23.39 -35.43 5.62
CA VAL A 3 -22.78 -35.86 4.37
C VAL A 3 -23.83 -35.61 3.28
N LEU A 4 -23.48 -34.96 2.21
CA LEU A 4 -24.26 -34.92 0.99
C LEU A 4 -23.41 -35.40 -0.18
N ALA A 5 -23.75 -36.62 -0.61
CA ALA A 5 -23.26 -37.24 -1.82
C ALA A 5 -23.92 -36.61 -3.03
N ILE A 6 -23.13 -36.32 -4.09
CA ILE A 6 -23.64 -36.04 -5.42
C ILE A 6 -23.15 -37.10 -6.37
N ALA A 7 -24.12 -37.77 -6.93
CA ALA A 7 -24.00 -38.87 -7.88
C ALA A 7 -23.53 -38.43 -9.25
N ALA A 8 -22.64 -39.20 -9.83
CA ALA A 8 -22.24 -39.15 -11.24
C ALA A 8 -23.31 -39.80 -12.10
N LEU A 9 -23.71 -39.15 -13.18
CA LEU A 9 -24.45 -39.74 -14.27
C LEU A 9 -23.59 -39.66 -15.53
N ALA A 10 -22.97 -40.79 -15.86
CA ALA A 10 -22.41 -41.05 -17.16
C ALA A 10 -23.53 -41.58 -18.06
N LEU A 11 -23.75 -40.94 -19.18
CA LEU A 11 -24.51 -41.50 -20.31
C LEU A 11 -23.66 -41.38 -21.55
N GLY A 12 -23.24 -42.52 -21.98
CA GLY A 12 -22.57 -42.71 -23.25
C GLY A 12 -23.59 -42.63 -24.41
N SER A 13 -23.12 -42.13 -25.51
CA SER A 13 -23.67 -42.40 -26.84
C SER A 13 -22.54 -42.45 -27.84
N LEU A 14 -22.17 -43.66 -28.19
CA LEU A 14 -21.49 -44.00 -29.45
C LEU A 14 -22.55 -43.94 -30.55
N VAL A 15 -22.36 -43.18 -31.60
CA VAL A 15 -22.74 -43.54 -32.98
C VAL A 15 -22.08 -42.57 -33.96
N GLY A 16 -21.41 -43.11 -34.98
CA GLY A 16 -21.31 -42.50 -36.31
C GLY A 16 -19.95 -42.04 -36.78
N LEU A 17 -19.12 -43.00 -37.21
CA LEU A 17 -18.13 -42.75 -38.25
C LEU A 17 -18.87 -42.50 -39.59
N THR A 18 -18.72 -41.35 -40.19
CA THR A 18 -18.65 -41.20 -41.65
C THR A 18 -18.12 -39.81 -42.03
N ALA A 19 -17.03 -39.82 -42.72
CA ALA A 19 -16.66 -39.01 -43.89
C ALA A 19 -16.55 -37.51 -43.84
N CYS A 20 -15.44 -37.06 -44.33
CA CYS A 20 -15.11 -35.81 -45.04
C CYS A 20 -14.39 -34.72 -44.21
N GLY A 21 -13.14 -34.72 -44.42
CA GLY A 21 -12.06 -33.84 -43.94
C GLY A 21 -12.08 -32.35 -44.32
N ASN A 22 -13.20 -31.66 -44.32
CA ASN A 22 -13.23 -30.21 -44.47
C ASN A 22 -13.98 -29.43 -43.34
N SER A 23 -14.71 -30.17 -42.49
CA SER A 23 -15.49 -29.56 -41.40
C SER A 23 -14.66 -29.18 -40.16
N GLU A 24 -13.58 -29.93 -39.89
CA GLU A 24 -12.75 -29.67 -38.72
C GLU A 24 -11.89 -28.39 -38.85
N ARG A 25 -11.47 -28.05 -40.07
CA ARG A 25 -10.70 -26.79 -40.28
C ARG A 25 -11.59 -25.56 -40.15
N ALA A 26 -12.83 -25.61 -40.59
CA ALA A 26 -13.78 -24.48 -40.44
C ALA A 26 -14.14 -24.20 -38.98
N GLY A 27 -14.30 -25.25 -38.17
CA GLY A 27 -14.58 -25.10 -36.72
C GLY A 27 -13.38 -24.55 -35.93
N ALA A 28 -12.16 -24.95 -36.31
CA ALA A 28 -10.94 -24.45 -35.66
C ALA A 28 -10.69 -22.96 -35.97
N ASP A 29 -10.96 -22.53 -37.20
CA ASP A 29 -10.79 -21.14 -37.61
C ASP A 29 -11.87 -20.22 -36.96
N GLU A 30 -13.07 -20.75 -36.76
CA GLU A 30 -14.14 -20.00 -36.09
C GLU A 30 -13.89 -19.87 -34.58
N ALA A 31 -13.43 -20.93 -33.91
CA ALA A 31 -13.02 -20.89 -32.52
C ALA A 31 -11.86 -19.92 -32.29
N ARG A 32 -10.90 -19.87 -33.22
CA ARG A 32 -9.79 -18.92 -33.16
C ARG A 32 -10.23 -17.47 -33.32
N ARG A 33 -11.16 -17.20 -34.24
CA ARG A 33 -11.74 -15.85 -34.40
C ARG A 33 -12.55 -15.41 -33.18
N GLN A 34 -13.28 -16.34 -32.56
CA GLN A 34 -14.01 -16.05 -31.33
C GLN A 34 -13.06 -15.74 -30.18
N ALA A 35 -11.98 -16.51 -30.01
CA ALA A 35 -10.96 -16.24 -29.00
C ALA A 35 -10.25 -14.89 -29.23
N GLU A 36 -9.91 -14.55 -30.47
CA GLU A 36 -9.34 -13.24 -30.82
C GLU A 36 -10.32 -12.08 -30.59
N GLN A 37 -11.62 -12.30 -30.83
CA GLN A 37 -12.66 -11.30 -30.52
C GLN A 37 -12.88 -11.13 -29.04
N GLU A 38 -12.88 -12.21 -28.25
CA GLU A 38 -12.97 -12.12 -26.78
C GLU A 38 -11.74 -11.46 -26.17
N GLU A 39 -10.56 -11.74 -26.69
CA GLU A 39 -9.34 -11.10 -26.23
C GLU A 39 -9.33 -9.60 -26.57
N LYS A 40 -9.78 -9.24 -27.77
CA LYS A 40 -9.94 -7.85 -28.18
C LYS A 40 -11.01 -7.11 -27.39
N ALA A 41 -12.11 -7.80 -27.02
CA ALA A 41 -13.15 -7.27 -26.16
C ALA A 41 -12.65 -7.08 -24.72
N ARG A 42 -11.83 -8.00 -24.19
CA ARG A 42 -11.16 -7.84 -22.88
C ARG A 42 -10.15 -6.70 -22.88
N GLN A 43 -9.39 -6.52 -23.96
CA GLN A 43 -8.46 -5.39 -24.08
C GLN A 43 -9.17 -4.04 -24.22
N SER A 44 -10.34 -4.01 -24.89
CA SER A 44 -11.16 -2.80 -25.02
C SER A 44 -12.02 -2.50 -23.78
N ALA A 45 -12.25 -3.51 -22.93
CA ALA A 45 -12.96 -3.37 -21.65
C ALA A 45 -11.99 -3.13 -20.47
N ALA A 46 -10.68 -2.99 -20.73
CA ALA A 46 -9.78 -2.51 -19.71
C ALA A 46 -10.31 -1.16 -19.21
N PRO A 47 -10.57 -1.00 -17.91
CA PRO A 47 -11.06 0.26 -17.38
C PRO A 47 -10.10 1.36 -17.85
N ALA A 48 -10.65 2.40 -18.49
CA ALA A 48 -9.89 3.54 -18.94
C ALA A 48 -9.02 3.99 -17.76
N ALA A 49 -7.71 4.04 -17.96
CA ALA A 49 -6.77 4.36 -16.89
C ALA A 49 -7.26 5.63 -16.21
N LYS A 50 -7.58 5.52 -14.92
CA LYS A 50 -8.14 6.61 -14.13
C LYS A 50 -7.14 7.76 -14.21
N LYS A 51 -7.54 8.87 -14.79
CA LYS A 51 -6.65 10.00 -15.01
C LYS A 51 -6.27 10.56 -13.65
N LEU A 52 -4.99 10.54 -13.33
CA LEU A 52 -4.51 11.10 -12.07
C LEU A 52 -4.86 12.59 -11.97
N ALA A 53 -5.07 13.06 -10.75
CA ALA A 53 -5.29 14.48 -10.49
C ALA A 53 -4.10 15.33 -11.00
N THR A 54 -4.35 16.57 -11.35
CA THR A 54 -3.28 17.50 -11.75
C THR A 54 -2.32 17.71 -10.57
N PRO A 55 -1.00 17.61 -10.77
CA PRO A 55 -0.05 17.90 -9.69
C PRO A 55 -0.27 19.31 -9.17
N VAL A 56 -0.29 19.44 -7.86
CA VAL A 56 -0.28 20.75 -7.24
C VAL A 56 1.16 21.28 -7.26
N PRO A 57 1.44 22.46 -7.84
CA PRO A 57 2.77 23.02 -7.84
C PRO A 57 3.20 23.37 -6.42
N GLY A 58 4.42 22.97 -6.06
CA GLY A 58 5.03 23.33 -4.78
C GLY A 58 4.93 22.25 -3.72
N HIS A 59 5.89 22.29 -2.80
CA HIS A 59 5.93 21.42 -1.63
C HIS A 59 5.03 22.01 -0.51
N ALA A 60 3.72 22.04 -0.73
CA ALA A 60 2.82 22.50 0.30
C ALA A 60 2.89 21.55 1.49
N HIS A 61 3.24 22.09 2.65
CA HIS A 61 3.24 21.33 3.89
C HIS A 61 1.81 21.03 4.33
N VAL A 62 1.53 19.75 4.60
CA VAL A 62 0.26 19.30 5.17
C VAL A 62 0.49 18.98 6.64
N PRO A 63 -0.19 19.69 7.57
CA PRO A 63 -0.07 19.39 8.98
C PRO A 63 -0.48 17.96 9.32
N CYS A 64 0.26 17.27 10.18
CA CYS A 64 -0.06 15.92 10.58
C CYS A 64 -1.44 15.78 11.26
N SER A 65 -1.93 16.82 11.92
CA SER A 65 -3.29 16.86 12.49
C SER A 65 -4.39 16.85 11.42
N GLN A 66 -4.07 17.25 10.20
CA GLN A 66 -4.97 17.18 9.04
C GLN A 66 -4.84 15.85 8.31
N LEU A 67 -3.61 15.35 8.16
CA LEU A 67 -3.32 14.12 7.42
C LEU A 67 -3.81 12.88 8.18
N ILE A 68 -3.63 12.85 9.50
CA ILE A 68 -3.86 11.67 10.34
C ILE A 68 -5.02 11.92 11.30
N ASP A 69 -6.04 11.09 11.22
CA ASP A 69 -7.03 10.92 12.28
C ASP A 69 -6.53 9.85 13.28
N PRO A 70 -6.08 10.23 14.50
CA PRO A 70 -5.51 9.28 15.44
C PRO A 70 -6.48 8.16 15.84
N ALA A 71 -7.79 8.41 15.84
CA ALA A 71 -8.80 7.43 16.25
C ALA A 71 -8.94 6.30 15.22
N VAL A 72 -8.87 6.63 13.92
CA VAL A 72 -8.88 5.64 12.84
C VAL A 72 -7.67 4.73 12.94
N PHE A 73 -6.49 5.30 13.11
CA PHE A 73 -5.25 4.52 13.24
C PHE A 73 -5.19 3.72 14.55
N GLN A 74 -5.68 4.29 15.66
CA GLN A 74 -5.80 3.58 16.93
C GLN A 74 -6.62 2.29 16.78
N THR A 75 -7.78 2.39 16.13
CA THR A 75 -8.65 1.25 15.86
C THR A 75 -7.97 0.23 14.97
N ALA A 76 -7.37 0.66 13.87
CA ALA A 76 -6.70 -0.22 12.91
C ALA A 76 -5.49 -0.96 13.50
N LEU A 77 -4.78 -0.33 14.40
CA LEU A 77 -3.61 -0.90 15.10
C LEU A 77 -4.01 -1.71 16.34
N GLY A 78 -5.28 -1.70 16.74
CA GLY A 78 -5.77 -2.38 17.94
C GLY A 78 -5.21 -1.82 19.25
N GLU A 79 -4.87 -0.53 19.25
CA GLU A 79 -4.30 0.13 20.44
C GLU A 79 -5.42 0.55 21.41
N LYS A 80 -5.17 0.29 22.69
CA LYS A 80 -6.14 0.60 23.76
C LYS A 80 -6.07 2.07 24.20
N GLU A 81 -4.86 2.60 24.24
CA GLU A 81 -4.59 3.97 24.65
C GLU A 81 -4.56 4.90 23.44
N PRO A 82 -4.95 6.17 23.60
CA PRO A 82 -4.90 7.14 22.51
C PRO A 82 -3.49 7.27 21.92
N LEU A 83 -3.40 7.34 20.59
CA LEU A 83 -2.15 7.58 19.91
C LEU A 83 -1.73 9.05 20.02
N THR A 84 -0.41 9.26 20.05
CA THR A 84 0.16 10.60 19.87
C THR A 84 0.72 10.69 18.43
N VAL A 85 0.29 11.72 17.69
CA VAL A 85 0.82 12.04 16.37
C VAL A 85 1.88 13.12 16.50
N LYS A 86 3.10 12.86 16.00
CA LYS A 86 4.21 13.81 15.96
C LYS A 86 4.51 14.18 14.52
N ASP A 87 4.62 15.47 14.25
CA ASP A 87 5.09 15.98 12.97
C ASP A 87 6.62 15.88 12.91
N VAL A 88 7.11 15.08 11.98
CA VAL A 88 8.54 14.87 11.73
C VAL A 88 8.92 15.25 10.29
N THR A 89 8.11 16.04 9.61
CA THR A 89 8.32 16.45 8.21
C THR A 89 9.67 17.11 7.97
N LYS A 90 10.21 17.78 8.96
CA LYS A 90 11.55 18.41 8.88
C LYS A 90 12.66 17.40 8.59
N THR A 91 12.46 16.11 8.87
CA THR A 91 13.44 15.06 8.58
C THR A 91 13.29 14.47 7.17
N GLU A 92 12.24 14.86 6.44
CA GLU A 92 11.91 14.38 5.10
C GLU A 92 11.61 15.61 4.21
N PRO A 93 12.62 16.33 3.75
CA PRO A 93 12.46 17.65 3.12
C PRO A 93 11.60 17.63 1.83
N ASP A 94 11.53 16.48 1.15
CA ASP A 94 10.75 16.32 -0.08
C ASP A 94 9.30 15.89 0.19
N ALA A 95 8.94 15.66 1.44
CA ALA A 95 7.59 15.23 1.82
C ALA A 95 6.66 16.43 2.04
N ALA A 96 5.42 16.29 1.61
CA ALA A 96 4.34 17.20 1.99
C ALA A 96 3.99 17.05 3.48
N ALA A 97 4.10 15.85 4.02
CA ALA A 97 3.95 15.55 5.43
C ALA A 97 4.74 14.28 5.79
N SER A 98 5.24 14.22 7.02
CA SER A 98 5.76 13.00 7.63
C SER A 98 5.32 12.94 9.09
N CYS A 99 4.51 11.93 9.42
CA CYS A 99 3.77 11.83 10.66
C CYS A 99 4.10 10.54 11.38
N SER A 100 4.69 10.66 12.58
CA SER A 100 4.99 9.52 13.43
C SER A 100 3.84 9.26 14.39
N LEU A 101 3.30 8.04 14.36
CA LEU A 101 2.27 7.57 15.26
C LEU A 101 2.92 6.83 16.43
N VAL A 102 2.78 7.39 17.60
CA VAL A 102 3.45 6.93 18.81
C VAL A 102 2.44 6.29 19.75
N ARG A 103 2.79 5.13 20.31
CA ARG A 103 1.96 4.42 21.29
C ARG A 103 1.73 5.28 22.52
N GLY A 104 0.46 5.46 22.88
CA GLY A 104 0.07 6.13 24.11
C GLY A 104 0.28 5.30 25.36
N GLY A 105 -0.12 5.89 26.50
CA GLY A 105 -0.03 5.25 27.81
C GLY A 105 1.25 5.58 28.57
N LYS A 106 1.32 5.06 29.80
CA LYS A 106 2.46 5.28 30.70
C LYS A 106 3.58 4.29 30.38
N ARG A 107 4.77 4.81 30.07
CA ARG A 107 5.95 3.97 29.85
C ARG A 107 6.34 3.24 31.14
N PRO A 108 6.56 1.92 31.11
CA PRO A 108 7.06 1.16 32.25
C PRO A 108 8.40 1.70 32.74
N SER A 109 8.63 1.64 34.03
CA SER A 109 9.94 1.94 34.63
C SER A 109 11.03 0.99 34.11
N GLU A 110 12.29 1.36 34.26
CA GLU A 110 13.42 0.51 33.86
C GLU A 110 13.39 -0.87 34.55
N ALA A 111 12.96 -0.90 35.82
CA ALA A 111 12.85 -2.16 36.57
C ALA A 111 11.77 -3.07 35.96
N GLU A 112 10.61 -2.51 35.60
CA GLU A 112 9.53 -3.24 34.93
C GLU A 112 9.96 -3.68 33.52
N GLN A 113 10.66 -2.84 32.76
CA GLN A 113 11.20 -3.21 31.44
C GLN A 113 12.20 -4.37 31.54
N LYS A 114 13.10 -4.34 32.54
CA LYS A 114 14.02 -5.46 32.80
C LYS A 114 13.28 -6.75 33.17
N ALA A 115 12.21 -6.64 33.95
CA ALA A 115 11.37 -7.77 34.30
C ALA A 115 10.66 -8.36 33.08
N LEU A 116 10.09 -7.50 32.21
CA LEU A 116 9.48 -7.91 30.93
C LEU A 116 10.51 -8.59 30.01
N LEU A 117 11.68 -7.98 29.85
CA LEU A 117 12.75 -8.57 29.04
C LEU A 117 13.18 -9.94 29.54
N LYS A 118 13.28 -10.11 30.87
CA LYS A 118 13.64 -11.40 31.48
C LYS A 118 12.55 -12.46 31.29
N LYS A 119 11.26 -12.03 31.30
CA LYS A 119 10.12 -12.93 31.15
C LYS A 119 9.91 -13.34 29.68
N ASP A 120 9.95 -12.36 28.76
CA ASP A 120 9.50 -12.54 27.38
C ASP A 120 10.67 -12.64 26.38
N GLY A 121 11.91 -12.51 26.85
CA GLY A 121 13.13 -12.58 26.04
C GLY A 121 13.39 -11.35 25.17
N ARG A 122 12.38 -10.49 25.00
CA ARG A 122 12.47 -9.23 24.22
C ARG A 122 11.48 -8.20 24.77
N LEU A 123 11.81 -6.94 24.58
CA LEU A 123 10.84 -5.87 24.76
C LEU A 123 10.06 -5.71 23.44
N GLY A 124 8.74 -5.72 23.55
CA GLY A 124 7.87 -5.28 22.46
C GLY A 124 7.86 -3.76 22.35
N VAL A 125 6.98 -3.23 21.50
CA VAL A 125 6.73 -1.78 21.42
C VAL A 125 6.14 -1.30 22.74
N LEU A 126 6.79 -0.31 23.35
CA LEU A 126 6.37 0.25 24.63
C LEU A 126 5.63 1.58 24.43
N PRO A 127 4.83 2.05 25.40
CA PRO A 127 4.32 3.41 25.42
C PRO A 127 5.44 4.43 25.17
N GLY A 128 5.23 5.38 24.27
CA GLY A 128 6.23 6.33 23.82
C GLY A 128 7.08 5.89 22.62
N ASP A 129 7.01 4.63 22.21
CA ASP A 129 7.67 4.16 20.99
C ASP A 129 6.81 4.44 19.74
N GLU A 130 7.47 4.66 18.61
CA GLU A 130 6.81 4.79 17.31
C GLU A 130 6.25 3.44 16.87
N LEU A 131 4.97 3.43 16.51
CA LEU A 131 4.28 2.27 15.93
C LEU A 131 4.49 2.23 14.43
N CYS A 132 4.23 3.34 13.76
CA CYS A 132 4.51 3.52 12.35
C CYS A 132 4.68 5.02 12.03
N ASN A 133 5.30 5.26 10.89
CA ASN A 133 5.42 6.57 10.30
C ASN A 133 4.71 6.57 8.95
N VAL A 134 3.92 7.60 8.69
CA VAL A 134 3.23 7.83 7.41
C VAL A 134 3.82 9.08 6.79
N THR A 135 4.42 8.94 5.62
CA THR A 135 5.00 10.05 4.86
C THR A 135 4.26 10.20 3.53
N ALA A 136 3.83 11.41 3.20
CA ALA A 136 3.17 11.75 1.95
C ALA A 136 4.11 12.53 1.02
N PHE A 137 4.39 12.00 -0.17
CA PHE A 137 5.14 12.64 -1.23
C PHE A 137 4.20 12.96 -2.39
N CYS A 138 3.96 14.23 -2.67
CA CYS A 138 2.88 14.66 -3.56
C CYS A 138 3.32 15.17 -4.95
N SER A 139 4.61 15.24 -5.24
CA SER A 139 5.11 15.90 -6.45
C SER A 139 5.98 15.04 -7.36
N THR A 140 6.29 13.80 -6.99
CA THR A 140 7.35 13.04 -7.65
C THR A 140 6.87 12.00 -8.66
N ILE A 141 5.58 11.71 -8.72
CA ILE A 141 5.01 10.69 -9.61
C ILE A 141 4.02 11.34 -10.58
N GLU A 142 4.21 11.08 -11.87
CA GLU A 142 3.37 11.64 -12.91
C GLU A 142 2.13 10.81 -13.16
N ASP A 143 2.25 9.48 -13.07
CA ASP A 143 1.18 8.52 -13.31
C ASP A 143 1.45 7.16 -12.64
N ALA A 144 0.47 6.26 -12.75
CA ALA A 144 0.53 4.93 -12.17
C ALA A 144 1.61 4.03 -12.81
N GLU A 145 1.91 4.21 -14.09
CA GLU A 145 2.95 3.45 -14.78
C GLU A 145 4.33 3.86 -14.28
N HIS A 146 4.57 5.16 -14.12
CA HIS A 146 5.78 5.69 -13.52
C HIS A 146 5.97 5.17 -12.09
N PHE A 147 4.89 5.13 -11.27
CA PHE A 147 4.97 4.54 -9.94
C PHE A 147 5.41 3.08 -9.96
N ARG A 148 4.81 2.24 -10.84
CA ARG A 148 5.21 0.84 -10.98
C ARG A 148 6.65 0.68 -11.44
N ALA A 149 7.10 1.50 -12.40
CA ALA A 149 8.49 1.51 -12.84
C ALA A 149 9.44 1.80 -11.68
N ARG A 150 9.11 2.76 -10.83
CA ARG A 150 9.90 3.11 -9.64
C ARG A 150 9.91 1.99 -8.59
N CYS A 151 8.80 1.27 -8.39
CA CYS A 151 8.78 0.08 -7.53
C CYS A 151 9.73 -1.00 -8.07
N LYS A 152 9.67 -1.26 -9.39
CA LYS A 152 10.52 -2.26 -10.06
C LYS A 152 12.01 -1.91 -9.99
N GLU A 153 12.37 -0.64 -10.24
CA GLU A 153 13.76 -0.16 -10.11
C GLU A 153 14.33 -0.43 -8.71
N ARG A 154 13.51 -0.21 -7.67
CA ARG A 154 13.88 -0.47 -6.28
C ARG A 154 13.83 -1.94 -5.90
N LYS A 155 13.39 -2.83 -6.79
CA LYS A 155 13.16 -4.25 -6.53
C LYS A 155 12.10 -4.49 -5.44
N ASP A 156 11.16 -3.55 -5.31
CA ASP A 156 10.00 -3.70 -4.44
C ASP A 156 9.08 -4.78 -5.03
N ARG A 157 8.31 -5.46 -4.19
CA ARG A 157 7.30 -6.44 -4.60
C ARG A 157 5.93 -5.77 -4.62
N ASP A 158 5.10 -6.15 -5.59
CA ASP A 158 3.70 -5.71 -5.60
C ASP A 158 2.97 -6.27 -4.37
N ASP A 159 2.10 -5.46 -3.77
CA ASP A 159 1.26 -5.86 -2.64
C ASP A 159 -0.22 -5.61 -2.95
N GLU A 160 -0.85 -6.60 -3.56
CA GLU A 160 -2.27 -6.55 -3.96
C GLU A 160 -3.22 -6.37 -2.76
N SER A 161 -2.78 -6.71 -1.53
CA SER A 161 -3.59 -6.52 -0.32
C SER A 161 -3.85 -5.05 0.01
N LEU A 162 -3.04 -4.16 -0.56
CA LEU A 162 -3.14 -2.71 -0.41
C LEU A 162 -3.68 -1.99 -1.66
N GLY A 163 -4.06 -2.74 -2.70
CA GLY A 163 -4.64 -2.20 -3.93
C GLY A 163 -3.72 -2.32 -5.14
N SER A 164 -4.20 -1.85 -6.30
CA SER A 164 -3.54 -2.04 -7.59
C SER A 164 -2.21 -1.28 -7.73
N TYR A 165 -2.01 -0.25 -6.91
CA TYR A 165 -0.83 0.61 -6.96
C TYR A 165 -0.16 0.65 -5.59
N ALA A 166 0.27 -0.52 -5.14
CA ALA A 166 1.00 -0.70 -3.90
C ALA A 166 2.22 -1.59 -4.11
N CYS A 167 3.32 -1.24 -3.48
CA CYS A 167 4.50 -2.09 -3.44
C CYS A 167 5.14 -2.09 -2.05
N VAL A 168 5.88 -3.15 -1.76
CA VAL A 168 6.57 -3.34 -0.49
C VAL A 168 8.05 -3.57 -0.72
N HIS A 169 8.86 -2.77 -0.06
CA HIS A 169 10.29 -2.98 0.08
C HIS A 169 10.57 -3.77 1.36
N ILE A 170 11.38 -4.80 1.24
CA ILE A 170 11.77 -5.64 2.39
C ILE A 170 13.24 -5.38 2.67
N VAL A 171 13.52 -4.90 3.88
CA VAL A 171 14.87 -4.64 4.36
C VAL A 171 15.21 -5.64 5.44
N ALA A 172 16.26 -6.42 5.26
CA ALA A 172 16.77 -7.29 6.31
C ALA A 172 17.48 -6.45 7.38
N VAL A 173 17.02 -6.53 8.63
CA VAL A 173 17.62 -5.86 9.78
C VAL A 173 17.91 -6.89 10.85
N GLY A 174 19.15 -7.38 10.87
CA GLY A 174 19.53 -8.48 11.75
C GLY A 174 18.80 -9.78 11.37
N ALA A 175 18.02 -10.33 12.29
CA ALA A 175 17.20 -11.52 12.07
C ALA A 175 15.77 -11.21 11.61
N ASP A 176 15.39 -9.94 11.52
CA ASP A 176 14.05 -9.49 11.18
C ASP A 176 14.00 -8.87 9.78
N ASP A 177 12.89 -9.09 9.07
CA ASP A 177 12.56 -8.40 7.83
C ASP A 177 11.66 -7.21 8.15
N VAL A 178 12.12 -6.01 7.85
CA VAL A 178 11.35 -4.77 7.99
C VAL A 178 10.71 -4.43 6.67
N LYS A 179 9.41 -4.23 6.66
CA LYS A 179 8.65 -3.84 5.47
C LYS A 179 8.44 -2.33 5.43
N VAL A 180 8.64 -1.77 4.24
CA VAL A 180 8.29 -0.38 3.90
C VAL A 180 7.26 -0.45 2.78
N PHE A 181 6.03 -0.05 3.09
CA PHE A 181 4.95 -0.01 2.10
C PHE A 181 4.93 1.33 1.38
N ARG A 182 4.60 1.30 0.10
CA ARG A 182 4.36 2.48 -0.73
C ARG A 182 3.08 2.29 -1.49
N LEU A 183 2.23 3.30 -1.45
CA LEU A 183 0.92 3.32 -2.08
C LEU A 183 0.84 4.57 -2.94
N LEU A 184 0.37 4.45 -4.18
CA LEU A 184 -0.02 5.63 -4.96
C LEU A 184 -1.51 5.90 -4.70
N ASP A 185 -1.81 7.04 -4.13
CA ASP A 185 -3.16 7.57 -4.08
C ASP A 185 -3.44 8.32 -5.39
N GLU A 186 -4.26 7.71 -6.25
CA GLU A 186 -4.56 8.24 -7.58
C GLU A 186 -5.35 9.55 -7.53
N ASP A 187 -6.14 9.77 -6.50
CA ASP A 187 -6.98 10.96 -6.36
C ASP A 187 -6.17 12.20 -5.99
N THR A 188 -5.10 12.04 -5.23
CA THR A 188 -4.19 13.14 -4.83
C THR A 188 -2.85 13.12 -5.58
N ARG A 189 -2.52 12.04 -6.27
CA ARG A 189 -1.18 11.75 -6.86
C ARG A 189 -0.06 11.70 -5.84
N CYS A 190 -0.39 11.57 -4.57
CA CYS A 190 0.61 11.42 -3.53
C CYS A 190 1.03 9.95 -3.39
N ILE A 191 2.30 9.74 -3.11
CA ILE A 191 2.79 8.45 -2.66
C ILE A 191 2.75 8.47 -1.14
N LEU A 192 1.99 7.56 -0.56
CA LEU A 192 2.03 7.32 0.87
C LEU A 192 3.10 6.26 1.15
N GLN A 193 4.12 6.60 1.89
CA GLN A 193 5.13 5.66 2.37
C GLN A 193 4.90 5.38 3.85
N ILE A 194 4.78 4.10 4.18
CA ILE A 194 4.55 3.64 5.54
C ILE A 194 5.70 2.74 5.98
N ARG A 195 6.29 3.07 7.12
CA ARG A 195 7.36 2.30 7.74
C ARG A 195 7.10 2.10 9.23
N GLY A 196 7.69 1.07 9.83
CA GLY A 196 7.68 0.87 11.27
C GLY A 196 8.70 1.75 11.97
N GLY A 197 8.46 2.01 13.24
CA GLY A 197 9.46 2.65 14.11
C GLY A 197 10.62 1.68 14.45
N PRO A 198 11.71 2.22 15.01
CA PRO A 198 12.90 1.42 15.36
C PRO A 198 12.62 0.26 16.32
N SER A 199 11.61 0.40 17.17
CA SER A 199 11.20 -0.65 18.12
C SER A 199 10.08 -1.54 17.59
N ASN A 200 9.55 -1.26 16.40
CA ASN A 200 8.45 -2.00 15.80
C ASN A 200 8.83 -2.59 14.44
N THR A 201 9.29 -3.83 14.49
CA THR A 201 9.57 -4.65 13.31
C THR A 201 8.40 -5.59 12.97
N ARG A 202 7.27 -5.48 13.68
CA ARG A 202 6.10 -6.34 13.46
C ARG A 202 5.38 -5.96 12.17
N ASN A 203 5.59 -6.76 11.15
CA ASN A 203 5.01 -6.54 9.83
C ASN A 203 3.49 -6.39 9.82
N ASP A 204 2.78 -7.10 10.70
CA ASP A 204 1.30 -7.03 10.79
C ASP A 204 0.83 -5.64 11.23
N SER A 205 1.48 -5.04 12.24
CA SER A 205 1.16 -3.67 12.69
C SER A 205 1.46 -2.65 11.60
N ILE A 206 2.58 -2.79 10.89
CA ILE A 206 2.96 -1.88 9.80
C ILE A 206 1.97 -2.02 8.64
N GLN A 207 1.54 -3.25 8.31
CA GLN A 207 0.53 -3.50 7.29
C GLN A 207 -0.84 -2.94 7.69
N SER A 208 -1.23 -3.04 8.96
CA SER A 208 -2.45 -2.42 9.48
C SER A 208 -2.39 -0.89 9.37
N CYS A 209 -1.24 -0.29 9.67
CA CYS A 209 -1.00 1.13 9.47
C CYS A 209 -1.12 1.53 7.99
N ALA A 210 -0.57 0.73 7.08
CA ALA A 210 -0.64 0.98 5.64
C ALA A 210 -2.08 0.89 5.12
N LYS A 211 -2.88 -0.07 5.61
CA LYS A 211 -4.30 -0.16 5.29
C LYS A 211 -5.08 1.06 5.80
N ALA A 212 -4.83 1.47 7.05
CA ALA A 212 -5.45 2.66 7.60
C ALA A 212 -5.10 3.93 6.81
N ALA A 213 -3.84 4.08 6.40
CA ALA A 213 -3.40 5.20 5.58
C ALA A 213 -4.10 5.21 4.22
N ARG A 214 -4.19 4.06 3.53
CA ARG A 214 -4.92 3.94 2.27
C ARG A 214 -6.39 4.33 2.39
N ASP A 215 -7.03 3.89 3.47
CA ASP A 215 -8.49 4.02 3.62
C ASP A 215 -8.90 5.40 4.14
N ALA A 216 -8.02 6.08 4.89
CA ALA A 216 -8.34 7.33 5.56
C ALA A 216 -7.72 8.58 4.92
N ILE A 217 -6.65 8.42 4.14
CA ILE A 217 -5.95 9.56 3.53
C ILE A 217 -6.39 9.71 2.07
N GLY A 218 -6.87 10.87 1.73
CA GLY A 218 -7.34 11.21 0.38
C GLY A 218 -7.42 12.73 0.19
N PRO A 219 -8.16 13.21 -0.82
CA PRO A 219 -8.24 14.64 -1.16
C PRO A 219 -8.75 15.53 -0.03
N ALA A 220 -9.49 14.97 0.93
CA ALA A 220 -9.96 15.74 2.09
C ALA A 220 -8.83 16.03 3.09
N GLN A 221 -7.90 15.11 3.24
CA GLN A 221 -6.74 15.20 4.13
C GLN A 221 -5.58 15.94 3.46
N ILE A 222 -5.35 15.69 2.18
CA ILE A 222 -4.27 16.34 1.41
C ILE A 222 -4.84 17.55 0.67
N LYS A 223 -5.21 18.57 1.41
CA LYS A 223 -5.55 19.88 0.85
C LYS A 223 -4.26 20.68 0.70
N LEU A 224 -3.67 20.59 -0.47
CA LEU A 224 -2.52 21.40 -0.81
C LEU A 224 -3.00 22.84 -1.03
N ASP A 225 -2.47 23.78 -0.27
CA ASP A 225 -2.76 25.19 -0.48
C ASP A 225 -2.09 25.68 -1.78
N PRO A 226 -2.86 26.02 -2.82
CA PRO A 226 -2.30 26.46 -4.08
C PRO A 226 -1.56 27.81 -3.98
N THR A 227 -1.73 28.52 -2.86
CA THR A 227 -1.09 29.82 -2.59
C THR A 227 0.19 29.68 -1.78
N ALA A 228 0.48 28.49 -1.22
CA ALA A 228 1.70 28.27 -0.47
C ALA A 228 2.91 28.46 -1.41
N PRO A 229 3.89 29.32 -1.06
CA PRO A 229 5.07 29.49 -1.88
C PRO A 229 5.81 28.15 -1.99
N ALA A 230 6.21 27.79 -3.21
CA ALA A 230 7.08 26.64 -3.43
C ALA A 230 8.27 26.75 -2.48
N ALA A 231 8.50 25.69 -1.67
CA ALA A 231 9.69 25.66 -0.83
C ALA A 231 10.89 25.91 -1.73
N ALA A 232 11.66 26.95 -1.42
CA ALA A 232 12.82 27.31 -2.20
C ALA A 232 13.71 26.06 -2.29
N THR A 233 13.81 25.49 -3.48
CA THR A 233 14.80 24.46 -3.79
C THR A 233 16.14 25.11 -3.49
N GLY A 234 16.71 24.79 -2.33
CA GLY A 234 18.04 25.23 -1.98
C GLY A 234 18.98 24.65 -3.02
N SER A 235 19.32 25.45 -4.01
CA SER A 235 20.45 25.20 -4.89
C SER A 235 21.68 25.21 -4.00
N GLY A 236 22.03 24.03 -3.47
CA GLY A 236 23.31 23.79 -2.83
C GLY A 236 24.39 24.03 -3.89
N SER A 237 24.90 25.25 -3.90
CA SER A 237 26.13 25.58 -4.57
C SER A 237 27.23 24.72 -3.95
N ALA A 238 27.67 23.72 -4.70
CA ALA A 238 28.93 23.05 -4.40
C ALA A 238 30.03 24.07 -4.59
N GLY A 239 30.69 24.45 -3.49
CA GLY A 239 31.98 25.11 -3.44
C GLY A 239 33.04 24.11 -3.03
#